data_4b8a5348b7b2764afa1478a0faeed35c
#
_entry.id   4b8a5348b7b2764afa1478a0faeed35c
#
_cell.length_a   1.000
_cell.length_b   1.000
_cell.length_c   1.000
_cell.angle_alpha   90.00
_cell.angle_beta   90.00
_cell.angle_gamma   90.00
#
_symmetry.space_group_name_H-M   'P 1'
#
loop_
_entity.id
_entity.type
_entity.pdbx_description
1 polymer ?
#
loop_
_entity_poly.entity_id
_entity_poly.type
_entity_poly.pdbx_seq_one_letter_code
_entity_poly.pdbx_strand_id
1 'polypeptide(L)'
;MFDLMVVEDDVNTQRLMCAVLKRGGYNTYVAGNGMEALSLMETRRFDLIVLDLMMRGMDGYQLCEELRSVGDNIPILMVTAADDIKDKHNGFLVGTDDYMTKPFDEQELLFRIKALLRRAQIANERRLVVGETTLDYNALTVTRGDISISLPQKEFYLLFKLLSYPNQIFTRLQLLEEIWGLDTETEDHTLNVHINRLRDKFRDSPDFEIVTVRGLGYKAVRRL
;
A
#
# COMPACT_ATOMS: atom_id res chain seq x y z
N MET A 1 -6.23 -10.51 13.90
CA MET A 1 -7.09 -9.32 13.85
C MET A 1 -6.14 -8.15 13.88
N PHE A 2 -6.29 -7.14 13.01
CA PHE A 2 -5.37 -6.01 12.96
C PHE A 2 -5.67 -5.00 14.06
N ASP A 3 -4.61 -4.44 14.65
CA ASP A 3 -4.65 -3.40 15.68
C ASP A 3 -4.41 -2.03 15.02
N LEU A 4 -5.44 -1.17 14.99
CA LEU A 4 -5.38 0.14 14.36
C LEU A 4 -5.38 1.24 15.42
N MET A 5 -4.53 2.25 15.22
CA MET A 5 -4.53 3.45 16.07
C MET A 5 -5.25 4.60 15.37
N VAL A 6 -6.16 5.26 16.05
CA VAL A 6 -6.85 6.49 15.62
C VAL A 6 -6.26 7.65 16.40
N VAL A 7 -5.63 8.59 15.70
CA VAL A 7 -5.02 9.80 16.29
C VAL A 7 -5.84 11.00 15.84
N GLU A 8 -6.65 11.55 16.76
CA GLU A 8 -7.65 12.57 16.48
C GLU A 8 -8.00 13.29 17.80
N ASP A 9 -7.99 14.62 17.82
CA ASP A 9 -8.29 15.39 19.04
C ASP A 9 -9.79 15.69 19.24
N ASP A 10 -10.62 15.65 18.17
CA ASP A 10 -12.06 15.72 18.28
C ASP A 10 -12.66 14.37 18.70
N VAL A 11 -13.19 14.32 19.91
CA VAL A 11 -13.73 13.11 20.53
C VAL A 11 -14.90 12.51 19.73
N ASN A 12 -15.70 13.31 19.03
CA ASN A 12 -16.84 12.81 18.27
C ASN A 12 -16.36 12.14 16.97
N THR A 13 -15.44 12.77 16.26
CA THR A 13 -14.79 12.21 15.07
C THR A 13 -14.03 10.93 15.42
N GLN A 14 -13.27 10.93 16.52
CA GLN A 14 -12.56 9.77 17.02
C GLN A 14 -13.53 8.59 17.31
N ARG A 15 -14.64 8.85 17.99
CA ARG A 15 -15.67 7.82 18.27
C ARG A 15 -16.32 7.28 17.00
N LEU A 16 -16.62 8.15 16.04
CA LEU A 16 -17.17 7.75 14.74
C LEU A 16 -16.20 6.84 14.00
N MET A 17 -14.94 7.25 13.84
CA MET A 17 -13.90 6.42 13.20
C MET A 17 -13.78 5.06 13.88
N CYS A 18 -13.66 5.04 15.22
CA CYS A 18 -13.56 3.79 15.96
C CYS A 18 -14.78 2.89 15.77
N ALA A 19 -15.99 3.44 15.71
CA ALA A 19 -17.20 2.65 15.47
C ALA A 19 -17.21 2.02 14.08
N VAL A 20 -16.79 2.77 13.05
CA VAL A 20 -16.66 2.28 11.68
C VAL A 20 -15.62 1.17 11.60
N LEU A 21 -14.44 1.38 12.17
CA LEU A 21 -13.33 0.43 12.16
C LEU A 21 -13.68 -0.87 12.89
N LYS A 22 -14.33 -0.79 14.05
CA LYS A 22 -14.82 -1.97 14.80
C LYS A 22 -15.83 -2.77 13.99
N ARG A 23 -16.76 -2.11 13.28
CA ARG A 23 -17.69 -2.78 12.35
C ARG A 23 -16.94 -3.45 11.19
N GLY A 24 -15.81 -2.87 10.75
CA GLY A 24 -14.92 -3.45 9.76
C GLY A 24 -14.08 -4.63 10.26
N GLY A 25 -14.19 -5.01 11.55
CA GLY A 25 -13.49 -6.16 12.13
C GLY A 25 -12.08 -5.84 12.63
N TYR A 26 -11.78 -4.57 12.95
CA TYR A 26 -10.49 -4.13 13.47
C TYR A 26 -10.53 -3.86 14.97
N ASN A 27 -9.43 -4.10 15.68
CA ASN A 27 -9.24 -3.54 17.02
C ASN A 27 -8.85 -2.07 16.89
N THR A 28 -9.36 -1.21 17.79
CA THR A 28 -9.08 0.23 17.72
C THR A 28 -8.53 0.74 19.04
N TYR A 29 -7.49 1.55 18.94
CA TYR A 29 -6.85 2.27 20.02
C TYR A 29 -6.84 3.74 19.67
N VAL A 30 -6.87 4.62 20.68
CA VAL A 30 -7.05 6.06 20.46
C VAL A 30 -5.94 6.86 21.12
N ALA A 31 -5.52 7.93 20.43
CA ALA A 31 -4.66 8.98 20.95
C ALA A 31 -5.26 10.33 20.57
N GLY A 32 -5.16 11.32 21.42
CA GLY A 32 -5.67 12.67 21.19
C GLY A 32 -4.67 13.61 20.51
N ASN A 33 -3.41 13.17 20.32
CA ASN A 33 -2.32 13.92 19.68
C ASN A 33 -1.14 13.02 19.39
N GLY A 34 -0.11 13.56 18.68
CA GLY A 34 1.07 12.80 18.32
C GLY A 34 1.90 12.28 19.50
N MET A 35 1.99 13.01 20.60
CA MET A 35 2.74 12.57 21.79
C MET A 35 2.09 11.35 22.46
N GLU A 36 0.76 11.35 22.57
CA GLU A 36 0.02 10.19 23.10
C GLU A 36 0.17 8.99 22.16
N ALA A 37 0.17 9.22 20.83
CA ALA A 37 0.39 8.17 19.85
C ALA A 37 1.76 7.52 20.03
N LEU A 38 2.84 8.29 20.13
CA LEU A 38 4.20 7.79 20.37
C LEU A 38 4.28 7.01 21.68
N SER A 39 3.68 7.50 22.76
CA SER A 39 3.66 6.82 24.06
C SER A 39 2.93 5.46 23.99
N LEU A 40 1.84 5.36 23.24
CA LEU A 40 1.16 4.08 23.00
C LEU A 40 2.04 3.11 22.19
N MET A 41 2.81 3.61 21.21
CA MET A 41 3.70 2.81 20.38
C MET A 41 4.89 2.24 21.16
N GLU A 42 5.31 2.86 22.27
CA GLU A 42 6.33 2.28 23.16
C GLU A 42 5.88 0.96 23.81
N THR A 43 4.60 0.79 24.04
CA THR A 43 4.03 -0.36 24.78
C THR A 43 3.32 -1.37 23.89
N ARG A 44 3.00 -0.99 22.64
CA ARG A 44 2.19 -1.80 21.73
C ARG A 44 2.59 -1.55 20.28
N ARG A 45 2.48 -2.58 19.46
CA ARG A 45 2.60 -2.47 18.00
C ARG A 45 1.23 -2.28 17.36
N PHE A 46 1.22 -1.50 16.29
CA PHE A 46 0.05 -1.25 15.47
C PHE A 46 0.32 -1.67 14.03
N ASP A 47 -0.76 -2.02 13.32
CA ASP A 47 -0.69 -2.41 11.91
C ASP A 47 -0.93 -1.24 10.95
N LEU A 48 -1.62 -0.18 11.44
CA LEU A 48 -1.91 1.04 10.67
C LEU A 48 -2.34 2.17 11.61
N ILE A 49 -2.01 3.40 11.22
CA ILE A 49 -2.45 4.63 11.89
C ILE A 49 -3.45 5.37 10.99
N VAL A 50 -4.62 5.72 11.55
CA VAL A 50 -5.55 6.71 10.98
C VAL A 50 -5.29 8.02 11.70
N LEU A 51 -4.85 9.05 10.98
CA LEU A 51 -4.22 10.24 11.53
C LEU A 51 -4.90 11.52 11.05
N ASP A 52 -5.37 12.36 11.96
CA ASP A 52 -5.69 13.74 11.62
C ASP A 52 -4.42 14.60 11.55
N LEU A 53 -4.41 15.57 10.66
CA LEU A 53 -3.31 16.50 10.52
C LEU A 53 -3.33 17.60 11.56
N MET A 54 -4.50 18.18 11.81
CA MET A 54 -4.67 19.35 12.65
C MET A 54 -5.08 18.97 14.06
N MET A 55 -4.09 18.77 14.92
CA MET A 55 -4.29 18.45 16.33
C MET A 55 -3.53 19.41 17.23
N ARG A 56 -3.96 19.55 18.46
CA ARG A 56 -3.25 20.35 19.47
C ARG A 56 -1.98 19.65 19.95
N GLY A 57 -0.92 20.39 20.15
CA GLY A 57 0.39 19.85 20.54
C GLY A 57 1.17 19.33 19.36
N MET A 58 1.59 18.07 19.40
CA MET A 58 2.25 17.42 18.25
C MET A 58 1.22 17.11 17.20
N ASP A 59 1.29 17.79 16.06
CA ASP A 59 0.38 17.62 14.94
C ASP A 59 0.66 16.34 14.11
N GLY A 60 -0.21 16.05 13.14
CA GLY A 60 -0.09 14.84 12.33
C GLY A 60 1.14 14.83 11.41
N TYR A 61 1.61 16.00 10.97
CA TYR A 61 2.84 16.08 10.17
C TYR A 61 4.07 15.75 11.00
N GLN A 62 4.16 16.34 12.18
CA GLN A 62 5.28 16.11 13.11
C GLN A 62 5.35 14.63 13.52
N LEU A 63 4.19 14.01 13.79
CA LEU A 63 4.14 12.58 14.10
C LEU A 63 4.66 11.74 12.93
N CYS A 64 4.20 12.04 11.70
CA CYS A 64 4.61 11.32 10.50
C CYS A 64 6.12 11.46 10.27
N GLU A 65 6.66 12.67 10.38
CA GLU A 65 8.10 12.97 10.26
C GLU A 65 8.93 12.18 11.27
N GLU A 66 8.52 12.18 12.53
CA GLU A 66 9.19 11.47 13.61
C GLU A 66 9.23 9.95 13.33
N LEU A 67 8.11 9.36 12.97
CA LEU A 67 8.05 7.94 12.62
C LEU A 67 8.96 7.57 11.45
N ARG A 68 8.97 8.38 10.38
CA ARG A 68 9.81 8.13 9.21
C ARG A 68 11.29 8.38 9.50
N SER A 69 11.62 9.31 10.38
CA SER A 69 13.02 9.61 10.77
C SER A 69 13.69 8.42 11.45
N VAL A 70 12.95 7.63 12.22
CA VAL A 70 13.45 6.42 12.88
C VAL A 70 13.31 5.17 12.02
N GLY A 71 12.87 5.31 10.75
CA GLY A 71 12.72 4.20 9.80
C GLY A 71 11.45 3.35 10.03
N ASP A 72 10.48 3.84 10.82
CA ASP A 72 9.20 3.16 10.98
C ASP A 72 8.34 3.40 9.74
N ASN A 73 8.02 2.31 9.05
CA ASN A 73 7.20 2.29 7.83
C ASN A 73 5.77 1.83 8.09
N ILE A 74 5.25 2.03 9.30
CA ILE A 74 3.86 1.76 9.60
C ILE A 74 2.95 2.51 8.62
N PRO A 75 1.94 1.84 8.02
CA PRO A 75 1.02 2.53 7.12
C PRO A 75 0.25 3.64 7.82
N ILE A 76 0.20 4.81 7.17
CA ILE A 76 -0.52 5.98 7.68
C ILE A 76 -1.57 6.41 6.66
N LEU A 77 -2.84 6.40 7.09
CA LEU A 77 -3.95 7.03 6.38
C LEU A 77 -4.26 8.37 7.03
N MET A 78 -3.99 9.47 6.33
CA MET A 78 -4.39 10.80 6.79
C MET A 78 -5.86 11.07 6.51
N VAL A 79 -6.60 11.59 7.52
CA VAL A 79 -8.01 11.98 7.40
C VAL A 79 -8.16 13.41 7.91
N THR A 80 -8.24 14.38 7.01
CA THR A 80 -8.14 15.80 7.35
C THR A 80 -9.13 16.68 6.59
N ALA A 81 -9.28 17.97 6.98
CA ALA A 81 -10.14 18.89 6.26
C ALA A 81 -9.57 19.22 4.85
N ALA A 82 -10.48 19.47 3.88
CA ALA A 82 -10.08 19.69 2.48
C ALA A 82 -9.20 20.94 2.30
N ASP A 83 -9.37 21.96 3.16
CA ASP A 83 -8.61 23.21 3.09
C ASP A 83 -7.15 23.01 3.55
N ASP A 84 -6.90 22.10 4.49
CA ASP A 84 -5.55 21.79 4.99
C ASP A 84 -4.66 21.16 3.90
N ILE A 85 -5.27 20.48 2.93
CA ILE A 85 -4.55 19.88 1.79
C ILE A 85 -4.12 20.95 0.78
N LYS A 86 -4.93 21.98 0.55
CA LYS A 86 -4.63 23.04 -0.43
C LYS A 86 -3.51 23.98 -0.01
N ASP A 87 -3.43 24.27 1.29
CA ASP A 87 -2.42 25.18 1.83
C ASP A 87 -1.02 24.54 1.93
N LYS A 88 -0.92 23.22 1.81
CA LYS A 88 0.31 22.44 1.98
C LYS A 88 0.73 21.61 0.77
N HIS A 89 0.50 22.11 -0.45
CA HIS A 89 0.99 21.46 -1.68
C HIS A 89 2.49 21.14 -1.68
N ASN A 90 3.27 21.74 -0.80
CA ASN A 90 4.68 21.44 -0.58
C ASN A 90 4.95 20.42 0.54
N GLY A 91 3.94 20.02 1.33
CA GLY A 91 4.06 19.07 2.46
C GLY A 91 3.67 17.63 2.12
N PHE A 92 3.23 17.36 0.88
CA PHE A 92 2.73 16.05 0.44
C PHE A 92 3.80 14.94 0.42
N LEU A 93 5.04 15.26 0.77
CA LEU A 93 6.18 14.34 0.74
C LEU A 93 6.58 13.78 2.11
N VAL A 94 5.85 14.10 3.18
CA VAL A 94 6.24 13.70 4.55
C VAL A 94 5.85 12.26 4.92
N GLY A 95 5.79 11.37 3.93
CA GLY A 95 5.73 9.92 4.23
C GLY A 95 4.36 9.34 4.59
N THR A 96 3.24 10.00 4.21
CA THR A 96 1.92 9.37 4.24
C THR A 96 1.76 8.35 3.13
N ASP A 97 0.99 7.28 3.38
CA ASP A 97 0.75 6.23 2.38
C ASP A 97 -0.56 6.45 1.61
N ASP A 98 -1.54 7.15 2.21
CA ASP A 98 -2.78 7.56 1.56
C ASP A 98 -3.45 8.67 2.38
N TYR A 99 -4.43 9.37 1.78
CA TYR A 99 -5.20 10.41 2.47
C TYR A 99 -6.66 10.41 2.02
N MET A 100 -7.52 10.98 2.87
CA MET A 100 -8.90 11.30 2.54
C MET A 100 -9.36 12.57 3.27
N THR A 101 -10.41 13.21 2.75
CA THR A 101 -10.93 14.46 3.29
C THR A 101 -12.13 14.23 4.21
N LYS A 102 -12.26 15.08 5.24
CA LYS A 102 -13.49 15.22 6.04
C LYS A 102 -14.48 16.13 5.29
N PRO A 103 -15.79 15.81 5.30
CA PRO A 103 -16.40 14.60 5.86
C PRO A 103 -16.08 13.38 5.02
N PHE A 104 -15.83 12.23 5.65
CA PHE A 104 -15.45 11.00 4.98
C PHE A 104 -16.63 10.03 4.84
N ASP A 105 -16.61 9.24 3.77
CA ASP A 105 -17.49 8.09 3.58
C ASP A 105 -16.96 6.88 4.36
N GLU A 106 -17.84 6.19 5.11
CA GLU A 106 -17.47 5.05 5.94
C GLU A 106 -16.93 3.87 5.13
N GLN A 107 -17.49 3.61 3.94
CA GLN A 107 -17.05 2.52 3.08
C GLN A 107 -15.72 2.85 2.44
N GLU A 108 -15.51 4.11 2.02
CA GLU A 108 -14.24 4.57 1.49
C GLU A 108 -13.12 4.42 2.53
N LEU A 109 -13.37 4.81 3.79
CA LEU A 109 -12.43 4.63 4.89
C LEU A 109 -11.99 3.16 5.02
N LEU A 110 -12.95 2.23 5.06
CA LEU A 110 -12.66 0.80 5.18
C LEU A 110 -11.92 0.23 3.95
N PHE A 111 -12.25 0.69 2.73
CA PHE A 111 -11.55 0.26 1.52
C PHE A 111 -10.10 0.71 1.49
N ARG A 112 -9.81 1.97 1.87
CA ARG A 112 -8.45 2.51 1.93
C ARG A 112 -7.60 1.79 2.97
N ILE A 113 -8.13 1.59 4.17
CA ILE A 113 -7.46 0.83 5.23
C ILE A 113 -7.13 -0.59 4.77
N LYS A 114 -8.09 -1.29 4.19
CA LYS A 114 -7.86 -2.64 3.65
C LYS A 114 -6.77 -2.66 2.58
N ALA A 115 -6.71 -1.65 1.73
CA ALA A 115 -5.68 -1.53 0.70
C ALA A 115 -4.30 -1.29 1.32
N LEU A 116 -4.20 -0.40 2.32
CA LEU A 116 -2.95 -0.09 3.01
C LEU A 116 -2.42 -1.29 3.80
N LEU A 117 -3.26 -1.95 4.60
CA LEU A 117 -2.88 -3.16 5.34
C LEU A 117 -2.37 -4.27 4.42
N ARG A 118 -3.04 -4.49 3.29
CA ARG A 118 -2.57 -5.45 2.29
C ARG A 118 -1.19 -5.10 1.75
N ARG A 119 -0.94 -3.82 1.44
CA ARG A 119 0.38 -3.36 0.95
C ARG A 119 1.47 -3.57 2.00
N ALA A 120 1.18 -3.20 3.24
CA ALA A 120 2.12 -3.37 4.36
C ALA A 120 2.42 -4.84 4.65
N GLN A 121 1.40 -5.70 4.65
CA GLN A 121 1.58 -7.14 4.84
C GLN A 121 2.46 -7.72 3.72
N ILE A 122 2.20 -7.37 2.45
CA ILE A 122 3.03 -7.79 1.31
C ILE A 122 4.48 -7.33 1.50
N ALA A 123 4.69 -6.07 1.94
CA ALA A 123 6.02 -5.52 2.15
C ALA A 123 6.77 -6.21 3.30
N ASN A 124 6.09 -6.48 4.43
CA ASN A 124 6.68 -7.10 5.62
C ASN A 124 6.98 -8.59 5.41
N GLU A 125 6.03 -9.33 4.87
CA GLU A 125 6.19 -10.77 4.62
C GLU A 125 6.97 -11.05 3.35
N ARG A 126 7.14 -10.04 2.50
CA ARG A 126 7.69 -10.19 1.14
C ARG A 126 7.05 -11.36 0.37
N ARG A 127 5.79 -11.61 0.66
CA ARG A 127 4.96 -12.66 0.04
C ARG A 127 3.66 -12.05 -0.45
N LEU A 128 3.25 -12.45 -1.64
CA LEU A 128 2.02 -12.02 -2.27
C LEU A 128 1.19 -13.24 -2.65
N VAL A 129 -0.05 -13.28 -2.16
CA VAL A 129 -1.00 -14.36 -2.48
C VAL A 129 -2.08 -13.84 -3.43
N VAL A 130 -2.25 -14.55 -4.56
CA VAL A 130 -3.27 -14.27 -5.57
C VAL A 130 -3.97 -15.58 -5.93
N GLY A 131 -5.22 -15.77 -5.47
CA GLY A 131 -5.88 -17.07 -5.53
C GLY A 131 -5.09 -18.12 -4.75
N GLU A 132 -4.70 -19.21 -5.41
CA GLU A 132 -3.83 -20.25 -4.86
C GLU A 132 -2.33 -20.01 -5.18
N THR A 133 -2.03 -18.98 -5.97
CA THR A 133 -0.65 -18.65 -6.35
C THR A 133 0.00 -17.77 -5.28
N THR A 134 1.18 -18.16 -4.80
CA THR A 134 2.01 -17.41 -3.85
C THR A 134 3.32 -16.99 -4.52
N LEU A 135 3.64 -15.69 -4.47
CA LEU A 135 4.94 -15.15 -4.87
C LEU A 135 5.78 -14.91 -3.61
N ASP A 136 6.99 -15.47 -3.55
CA ASP A 136 7.96 -15.22 -2.48
C ASP A 136 9.07 -14.29 -2.99
N TYR A 137 9.12 -13.08 -2.44
CA TYR A 137 10.04 -12.03 -2.89
C TYR A 137 11.51 -12.36 -2.56
N ASN A 138 11.75 -13.05 -1.45
CA ASN A 138 13.12 -13.38 -1.02
C ASN A 138 13.70 -14.53 -1.84
N ALA A 139 12.87 -15.50 -2.18
CA ALA A 139 13.26 -16.66 -2.98
C ALA A 139 13.15 -16.43 -4.49
N LEU A 140 12.50 -15.34 -4.93
CA LEU A 140 12.15 -15.06 -6.34
C LEU A 140 11.36 -16.22 -6.98
N THR A 141 10.46 -16.84 -6.19
CA THR A 141 9.68 -18.00 -6.61
C THR A 141 8.19 -17.69 -6.69
N VAL A 142 7.53 -18.38 -7.59
CA VAL A 142 6.07 -18.40 -7.75
C VAL A 142 5.62 -19.84 -7.53
N THR A 143 4.79 -20.06 -6.52
CA THR A 143 4.32 -21.39 -6.09
C THR A 143 2.81 -21.48 -6.21
N ARG A 144 2.30 -22.59 -6.75
CA ARG A 144 0.89 -22.93 -6.77
C ARG A 144 0.72 -24.45 -6.52
N GLY A 145 0.08 -24.82 -5.40
CA GLY A 145 0.06 -26.19 -4.93
C GLY A 145 1.50 -26.72 -4.76
N ASP A 146 1.80 -27.85 -5.39
CA ASP A 146 3.15 -28.49 -5.34
C ASP A 146 4.12 -27.95 -6.41
N ILE A 147 3.65 -27.06 -7.30
CA ILE A 147 4.48 -26.50 -8.37
C ILE A 147 5.12 -25.21 -7.90
N SER A 148 6.46 -25.16 -7.92
CA SER A 148 7.24 -23.96 -7.63
C SER A 148 8.17 -23.62 -8.80
N ILE A 149 8.13 -22.36 -9.26
CA ILE A 149 8.90 -21.85 -10.40
C ILE A 149 9.76 -20.69 -9.91
N SER A 150 11.09 -20.78 -10.07
CA SER A 150 11.99 -19.64 -9.90
C SER A 150 11.98 -18.76 -11.15
N LEU A 151 11.90 -17.46 -10.95
CA LEU A 151 11.93 -16.46 -12.02
C LEU A 151 13.26 -15.69 -12.01
N PRO A 152 13.76 -15.26 -13.18
CA PRO A 152 14.80 -14.25 -13.26
C PRO A 152 14.35 -12.97 -12.51
N GLN A 153 15.27 -12.31 -11.85
CA GLN A 153 14.99 -11.19 -10.93
C GLN A 153 14.07 -10.12 -11.53
N LYS A 154 14.34 -9.67 -12.76
CA LYS A 154 13.52 -8.63 -13.42
C LYS A 154 12.10 -9.12 -13.77
N GLU A 155 11.97 -10.38 -14.20
CA GLU A 155 10.66 -11.00 -14.45
C GLU A 155 9.87 -11.13 -13.14
N PHE A 156 10.52 -11.55 -12.06
CA PHE A 156 9.87 -11.66 -10.75
C PHE A 156 9.38 -10.30 -10.25
N TYR A 157 10.23 -9.28 -10.26
CA TYR A 157 9.85 -7.94 -9.79
C TYR A 157 8.73 -7.33 -10.62
N LEU A 158 8.77 -7.53 -11.95
CA LEU A 158 7.72 -7.06 -12.84
C LEU A 158 6.36 -7.74 -12.53
N LEU A 159 6.36 -9.06 -12.37
CA LEU A 159 5.15 -9.82 -12.00
C LEU A 159 4.64 -9.42 -10.62
N PHE A 160 5.54 -9.35 -9.62
CA PHE A 160 5.21 -8.97 -8.26
C PHE A 160 4.59 -7.57 -8.20
N LYS A 161 5.18 -6.60 -8.90
CA LYS A 161 4.63 -5.24 -9.01
C LYS A 161 3.22 -5.23 -9.58
N LEU A 162 3.00 -5.84 -10.72
CA LEU A 162 1.70 -5.86 -11.38
C LEU A 162 0.62 -6.53 -10.52
N LEU A 163 0.95 -7.63 -9.84
CA LEU A 163 0.02 -8.38 -9.01
C LEU A 163 -0.22 -7.74 -7.64
N SER A 164 0.72 -6.94 -7.12
CA SER A 164 0.52 -6.17 -5.89
C SER A 164 -0.58 -5.11 -6.04
N TYR A 165 -0.84 -4.68 -7.28
CA TYR A 165 -1.83 -3.65 -7.60
C TYR A 165 -2.78 -4.13 -8.72
N PRO A 166 -3.66 -5.11 -8.45
CA PRO A 166 -4.56 -5.65 -9.45
C PRO A 166 -5.44 -4.56 -10.06
N ASN A 167 -5.64 -4.64 -11.38
CA ASN A 167 -6.39 -3.69 -12.20
C ASN A 167 -5.78 -2.29 -12.36
N GLN A 168 -4.71 -1.96 -11.63
CA GLN A 168 -3.98 -0.70 -11.83
C GLN A 168 -3.15 -0.77 -13.13
N ILE A 169 -3.27 0.28 -13.94
CA ILE A 169 -2.48 0.45 -15.15
C ILE A 169 -1.15 1.09 -14.77
N PHE A 170 -0.05 0.46 -15.17
CA PHE A 170 1.29 1.04 -15.09
C PHE A 170 1.75 1.38 -16.49
N THR A 171 2.25 2.60 -16.67
CA THR A 171 2.85 3.00 -17.95
C THR A 171 4.16 2.24 -18.19
N ARG A 172 4.60 2.17 -19.47
CA ARG A 172 5.89 1.55 -19.80
C ARG A 172 7.03 2.23 -19.07
N LEU A 173 7.03 3.55 -19.04
CA LEU A 173 8.06 4.34 -18.37
C LEU A 173 8.11 4.03 -16.86
N GLN A 174 6.96 4.03 -16.18
CA GLN A 174 6.91 3.68 -14.75
C GLN A 174 7.49 2.29 -14.45
N LEU A 175 7.18 1.28 -15.29
CA LEU A 175 7.71 -0.07 -15.09
C LEU A 175 9.21 -0.15 -15.38
N LEU A 176 9.69 0.56 -16.40
CA LEU A 176 11.11 0.62 -16.72
C LEU A 176 11.90 1.31 -15.60
N GLU A 177 11.49 2.48 -15.17
CA GLU A 177 12.13 3.21 -14.08
C GLU A 177 12.18 2.40 -12.77
N GLU A 178 11.07 1.79 -12.39
CA GLU A 178 10.98 1.06 -11.12
C GLU A 178 11.76 -0.26 -11.12
N ILE A 179 11.76 -0.99 -12.26
CA ILE A 179 12.38 -2.32 -12.32
C ILE A 179 13.83 -2.25 -12.81
N TRP A 180 14.18 -1.31 -13.71
CA TRP A 180 15.53 -1.18 -14.28
C TRP A 180 16.31 0.03 -13.77
N GLY A 181 15.63 1.05 -13.21
CA GLY A 181 16.24 2.30 -12.72
C GLY A 181 16.25 3.41 -13.79
N LEU A 182 16.52 4.64 -13.35
CA LEU A 182 16.51 5.84 -14.21
C LEU A 182 17.68 5.92 -15.18
N ASP A 183 18.81 5.25 -14.89
CA ASP A 183 20.06 5.36 -15.65
C ASP A 183 20.22 4.30 -16.76
N THR A 184 19.18 3.55 -17.06
CA THR A 184 19.28 2.52 -18.10
C THR A 184 18.76 3.03 -19.43
N GLU A 185 19.61 3.01 -20.47
CA GLU A 185 19.20 3.09 -21.89
C GLU A 185 18.34 1.87 -22.30
N THR A 186 17.49 1.39 -21.38
CA THR A 186 16.67 0.20 -21.58
C THR A 186 15.48 0.58 -22.45
N GLU A 187 15.51 0.17 -23.70
CA GLU A 187 14.46 0.42 -24.67
C GLU A 187 13.13 -0.26 -24.30
N ASP A 188 12.02 0.29 -24.75
CA ASP A 188 10.65 -0.26 -24.65
C ASP A 188 10.57 -1.74 -25.07
N HIS A 189 11.45 -2.17 -25.99
CA HIS A 189 11.54 -3.55 -26.47
C HIS A 189 11.88 -4.54 -25.35
N THR A 190 12.73 -4.15 -24.38
CA THR A 190 13.14 -5.04 -23.28
C THR A 190 11.96 -5.37 -22.36
N LEU A 191 11.13 -4.38 -22.00
CA LEU A 191 9.94 -4.60 -21.20
C LEU A 191 8.96 -5.56 -21.89
N ASN A 192 8.74 -5.37 -23.20
CA ASN A 192 7.84 -6.24 -23.97
C ASN A 192 8.31 -7.70 -23.98
N VAL A 193 9.62 -7.94 -24.08
CA VAL A 193 10.20 -9.30 -24.03
C VAL A 193 9.90 -9.96 -22.69
N HIS A 194 10.11 -9.26 -21.58
CA HIS A 194 9.84 -9.80 -20.23
C HIS A 194 8.34 -10.05 -20.00
N ILE A 195 7.48 -9.14 -20.44
CA ILE A 195 6.01 -9.35 -20.37
C ILE A 195 5.59 -10.58 -21.16
N ASN A 196 6.12 -10.78 -22.37
CA ASN A 196 5.79 -11.95 -23.17
C ASN A 196 6.29 -13.26 -22.54
N ARG A 197 7.50 -13.26 -21.98
CA ARG A 197 8.03 -14.41 -21.23
C ARG A 197 7.16 -14.77 -20.02
N LEU A 198 6.71 -13.77 -19.28
CA LEU A 198 5.77 -13.98 -18.16
C LEU A 198 4.42 -14.54 -18.64
N ARG A 199 3.88 -13.99 -19.72
CA ARG A 199 2.64 -14.51 -20.32
C ARG A 199 2.77 -15.96 -20.78
N ASP A 200 3.89 -16.32 -21.39
CA ASP A 200 4.12 -17.70 -21.82
C ASP A 200 4.25 -18.65 -20.64
N LYS A 201 4.94 -18.25 -19.56
CA LYS A 201 5.10 -19.04 -18.32
C LYS A 201 3.78 -19.23 -17.57
N PHE A 202 2.93 -18.21 -17.56
CA PHE A 202 1.67 -18.19 -16.78
C PHE A 202 0.41 -18.15 -17.66
N ARG A 203 0.51 -18.63 -18.90
CA ARG A 203 -0.60 -18.65 -19.88
C ARG A 203 -1.85 -19.32 -19.31
N ASP A 204 -1.66 -20.44 -18.64
CA ASP A 204 -2.71 -21.28 -18.11
C ASP A 204 -2.98 -21.01 -16.60
N SER A 205 -2.49 -19.90 -16.07
CA SER A 205 -2.75 -19.52 -14.69
C SER A 205 -4.25 -19.27 -14.48
N PRO A 206 -4.92 -19.97 -13.56
CA PRO A 206 -6.33 -19.70 -13.25
C PRO A 206 -6.50 -18.47 -12.36
N ASP A 207 -5.44 -17.99 -11.71
CA ASP A 207 -5.54 -16.97 -10.66
C ASP A 207 -5.38 -15.55 -11.19
N PHE A 208 -4.63 -15.38 -12.30
CA PHE A 208 -4.37 -14.04 -12.87
C PHE A 208 -4.00 -14.07 -14.35
N GLU A 209 -4.04 -12.90 -14.97
CA GLU A 209 -3.49 -12.65 -16.31
C GLU A 209 -2.85 -11.26 -16.41
N ILE A 210 -1.87 -11.12 -17.34
CA ILE A 210 -1.24 -9.83 -17.63
C ILE A 210 -1.85 -9.27 -18.91
N VAL A 211 -2.49 -8.10 -18.80
CA VAL A 211 -3.24 -7.46 -19.88
C VAL A 211 -2.47 -6.24 -20.39
N THR A 212 -2.40 -6.08 -21.74
CA THR A 212 -1.93 -4.85 -22.38
C THR A 212 -3.05 -3.84 -22.47
N VAL A 213 -2.80 -2.63 -21.98
CA VAL A 213 -3.67 -1.47 -22.22
C VAL A 213 -3.07 -0.64 -23.34
N ARG A 214 -3.68 -0.72 -24.54
CA ARG A 214 -3.17 -0.08 -25.76
C ARG A 214 -2.87 1.40 -25.55
N GLY A 215 -1.70 1.85 -25.98
CA GLY A 215 -1.26 3.24 -25.86
C GLY A 215 -0.80 3.66 -24.45
N LEU A 216 -1.00 2.84 -23.41
CA LEU A 216 -0.64 3.16 -22.03
C LEU A 216 0.46 2.24 -21.48
N GLY A 217 0.18 0.96 -21.33
CA GLY A 217 1.13 0.04 -20.68
C GLY A 217 0.49 -1.29 -20.32
N TYR A 218 0.69 -1.75 -19.07
CA TYR A 218 0.29 -3.07 -18.62
C TYR A 218 -0.44 -3.02 -17.28
N LYS A 219 -1.28 -4.02 -17.04
CA LYS A 219 -1.90 -4.30 -15.74
C LYS A 219 -2.02 -5.80 -15.52
N ALA A 220 -2.10 -6.23 -14.27
CA ALA A 220 -2.55 -7.58 -13.93
C ALA A 220 -4.04 -7.56 -13.55
N VAL A 221 -4.74 -8.61 -13.93
CA VAL A 221 -6.14 -8.84 -13.59
C VAL A 221 -6.23 -10.17 -12.85
N ARG A 222 -6.94 -10.22 -11.72
CA ARG A 222 -7.25 -11.48 -11.05
C ARG A 222 -8.35 -12.19 -11.82
N ARG A 223 -8.16 -13.48 -12.03
CA ARG A 223 -9.22 -14.37 -12.49
C ARG A 223 -9.98 -14.86 -11.26
N LEU A 224 -11.30 -14.71 -11.26
CA LEU A 224 -12.20 -15.17 -10.20
C LEU A 224 -12.59 -16.62 -10.45
#